data_ad06dfd2065552a1c9d33a5b5ef24ce3
#
_entry.id   ad06dfd2065552a1c9d33a5b5ef24ce3
#
_cell.length_a   1.000
_cell.length_b   1.000
_cell.length_c   1.000
_cell.angle_alpha   90.00
_cell.angle_beta   90.00
_cell.angle_gamma   90.00
#
_symmetry.space_group_name_H-M   'P 1'
#
loop_
_entity.id
_entity.type
_entity.pdbx_description
1 polymer ?
#
loop_
_entity_poly.entity_id
_entity_poly.type
_entity_poly.pdbx_seq_one_letter_code
_entity_poly.pdbx_strand_id
1 'polypeptide(L)'
;MYESLTEATKFHAVNQDNWIGEALAEYKHQIFNLIKENNIKTILDYGCGKAKFHSILFNNRKVPGSPMGINITPYDPAVAQFSNKPTGQYDLVLCIDVMEHVQEDKVDEVLKDIFTYGNKVFLTITCYPAKQILTNGKNAHYTIKNPEWWKEKLKPYDGNYIVIFQTKPERGGDVVNKEEWKPNKTTIEKLKKNDKTLDETQKEKTELLND
;
A
#
# COMPACT_ATOMS: atom_id res chain seq x y z
N MET A 1 1.00 -19.17 7.32
CA MET A 1 1.23 -18.36 6.08
C MET A 1 -0.04 -18.47 5.26
N TYR A 2 -0.63 -17.37 4.79
CA TYR A 2 -1.83 -17.40 3.96
C TYR A 2 -1.50 -17.66 2.48
N GLU A 3 -2.50 -18.06 1.66
CA GLU A 3 -2.28 -18.56 0.30
C GLU A 3 -1.54 -17.56 -0.60
N SER A 4 -1.98 -16.30 -0.68
CA SER A 4 -1.35 -15.31 -1.55
C SER A 4 0.13 -15.08 -1.21
N LEU A 5 0.49 -15.07 0.08
CA LEU A 5 1.88 -14.95 0.50
C LEU A 5 2.70 -16.20 0.13
N THR A 6 2.10 -17.39 0.28
CA THR A 6 2.75 -18.64 -0.14
C THR A 6 3.06 -18.64 -1.63
N GLU A 7 2.09 -18.23 -2.45
CA GLU A 7 2.25 -18.16 -3.90
C GLU A 7 3.22 -17.06 -4.33
N ALA A 8 3.21 -15.89 -3.68
CA ALA A 8 4.21 -14.85 -3.90
C ALA A 8 5.62 -15.35 -3.60
N THR A 9 5.82 -16.08 -2.50
CA THR A 9 7.12 -16.68 -2.15
C THR A 9 7.61 -17.64 -3.23
N LYS A 10 6.75 -18.53 -3.71
CA LYS A 10 7.07 -19.44 -4.84
C LYS A 10 7.42 -18.66 -6.10
N PHE A 11 6.64 -17.62 -6.41
CA PHE A 11 6.85 -16.79 -7.59
C PHE A 11 8.20 -16.08 -7.55
N HIS A 12 8.58 -15.47 -6.43
CA HIS A 12 9.88 -14.85 -6.26
C HIS A 12 11.05 -15.82 -6.39
N ALA A 13 10.88 -17.06 -5.94
CA ALA A 13 11.92 -18.07 -5.99
C ALA A 13 12.29 -18.47 -7.44
N VAL A 14 11.32 -18.50 -8.35
CA VAL A 14 11.52 -18.96 -9.73
C VAL A 14 11.67 -17.84 -10.75
N ASN A 15 11.22 -16.62 -10.45
CA ASN A 15 11.19 -15.49 -11.38
C ASN A 15 12.18 -14.41 -10.95
N GLN A 16 13.43 -14.49 -11.43
CA GLN A 16 14.52 -13.58 -11.00
C GLN A 16 14.33 -12.14 -11.48
N ASP A 17 13.64 -11.92 -12.62
CA ASP A 17 13.50 -10.62 -13.26
C ASP A 17 12.15 -9.95 -13.05
N ASN A 18 11.22 -10.62 -12.34
CA ASN A 18 9.92 -10.05 -12.01
C ASN A 18 9.89 -9.54 -10.56
N TRP A 19 9.00 -8.59 -10.29
CA TRP A 19 8.79 -7.96 -8.98
C TRP A 19 10.11 -7.46 -8.38
N ILE A 20 10.86 -6.75 -9.22
CA ILE A 20 12.18 -6.20 -8.85
C ILE A 20 12.07 -4.85 -8.14
N GLY A 21 10.86 -4.34 -7.90
CA GLY A 21 10.60 -3.04 -7.29
C GLY A 21 10.60 -1.89 -8.31
N GLU A 22 10.35 -2.17 -9.60
CA GLU A 22 10.35 -1.17 -10.67
C GLU A 22 9.25 -0.12 -10.54
N ALA A 23 8.11 -0.45 -9.95
CA ALA A 23 7.00 0.48 -9.71
C ALA A 23 7.45 1.71 -8.89
N LEU A 24 8.44 1.56 -8.01
CA LEU A 24 9.05 2.66 -7.27
C LEU A 24 9.57 3.77 -8.19
N ALA A 25 10.13 3.42 -9.35
CA ALA A 25 10.67 4.38 -10.31
C ALA A 25 9.57 5.24 -10.97
N GLU A 26 8.39 4.69 -11.13
CA GLU A 26 7.23 5.39 -11.70
C GLU A 26 6.77 6.56 -10.82
N TYR A 27 6.85 6.39 -9.51
CA TYR A 27 6.41 7.37 -8.52
C TYR A 27 7.54 8.20 -7.91
N LYS A 28 8.75 8.13 -8.48
CA LYS A 28 9.94 8.79 -7.91
C LYS A 28 9.75 10.28 -7.65
N HIS A 29 9.07 11.01 -8.54
CA HIS A 29 8.88 12.46 -8.40
C HIS A 29 7.97 12.79 -7.20
N GLN A 30 6.86 12.07 -7.03
CA GLN A 30 5.96 12.23 -5.90
C GLN A 30 6.68 11.89 -4.59
N ILE A 31 7.43 10.78 -4.57
CA ILE A 31 8.19 10.33 -3.40
C ILE A 31 9.30 11.34 -3.06
N PHE A 32 10.04 11.84 -4.05
CA PHE A 32 11.09 12.84 -3.82
C PHE A 32 10.53 14.15 -3.28
N ASN A 33 9.37 14.59 -3.78
CA ASN A 33 8.68 15.75 -3.24
C ASN A 33 8.27 15.54 -1.78
N LEU A 34 7.66 14.39 -1.46
CA LEU A 34 7.30 14.04 -0.08
C LEU A 34 8.52 14.06 0.86
N ILE A 35 9.64 13.49 0.41
CA ILE A 35 10.89 13.47 1.17
C ILE A 35 11.35 14.90 1.47
N LYS A 36 11.39 15.76 0.46
CA LYS A 36 11.83 17.13 0.57
C LYS A 36 10.92 17.98 1.46
N GLU A 37 9.60 17.92 1.19
CA GLU A 37 8.58 18.74 1.89
C GLU A 37 8.44 18.36 3.38
N ASN A 38 8.69 17.10 3.72
CA ASN A 38 8.53 16.59 5.08
C ASN A 38 9.85 16.28 5.78
N ASN A 39 11.00 16.62 5.18
CA ASN A 39 12.33 16.35 5.75
C ASN A 39 12.54 14.87 6.15
N ILE A 40 12.05 13.93 5.32
CA ILE A 40 12.15 12.48 5.55
C ILE A 40 13.60 12.04 5.56
N LYS A 41 13.97 11.19 6.51
CA LYS A 41 15.31 10.58 6.65
C LYS A 41 15.26 9.06 6.64
N THR A 42 14.16 8.49 7.16
CA THR A 42 13.99 7.04 7.27
C THR A 42 12.75 6.62 6.49
N ILE A 43 12.91 5.59 5.64
CA ILE A 43 11.84 5.04 4.81
C ILE A 43 11.76 3.54 5.05
N LEU A 44 10.55 3.04 5.27
CA LEU A 44 10.24 1.62 5.11
C LEU A 44 9.63 1.42 3.72
N ASP A 45 10.21 0.54 2.93
CA ASP A 45 9.60 0.06 1.67
C ASP A 45 8.94 -1.31 1.94
N TYR A 46 7.64 -1.26 2.21
CA TYR A 46 6.81 -2.40 2.56
C TYR A 46 6.29 -3.09 1.30
N GLY A 47 6.69 -4.34 1.09
CA GLY A 47 6.45 -5.08 -0.15
C GLY A 47 7.45 -4.68 -1.25
N CYS A 48 8.71 -4.49 -0.88
CA CYS A 48 9.77 -3.98 -1.75
C CYS A 48 10.15 -4.91 -2.92
N GLY A 49 9.59 -6.12 -2.98
CA GLY A 49 10.05 -7.13 -3.91
C GLY A 49 11.55 -7.39 -3.74
N LYS A 50 12.29 -7.37 -4.83
CA LYS A 50 13.75 -7.56 -4.81
C LYS A 50 14.56 -6.27 -4.58
N ALA A 51 13.91 -5.15 -4.33
CA ALA A 51 14.49 -3.84 -3.95
C ALA A 51 15.61 -3.34 -4.90
N LYS A 52 15.64 -3.76 -6.16
CA LYS A 52 16.71 -3.40 -7.11
C LYS A 52 16.78 -1.90 -7.41
N PHE A 53 15.68 -1.17 -7.23
CA PHE A 53 15.60 0.27 -7.53
C PHE A 53 16.04 1.20 -6.39
N HIS A 54 16.26 0.71 -5.17
CA HIS A 54 16.68 1.54 -4.04
C HIS A 54 17.99 2.26 -4.34
N SER A 55 19.04 1.52 -4.70
CA SER A 55 20.36 2.10 -5.02
C SER A 55 20.37 2.96 -6.28
N ILE A 56 19.42 2.71 -7.18
CA ILE A 56 19.29 3.49 -8.42
C ILE A 56 18.66 4.85 -8.13
N LEU A 57 17.62 4.89 -7.32
CA LEU A 57 16.78 6.08 -7.13
C LEU A 57 17.24 6.95 -5.95
N PHE A 58 17.70 6.34 -4.85
CA PHE A 58 18.00 7.06 -3.63
C PHE A 58 19.51 7.19 -3.41
N ASN A 59 19.92 8.31 -2.83
CA ASN A 59 21.33 8.62 -2.56
C ASN A 59 22.23 8.59 -3.82
N ASN A 60 21.68 8.76 -5.01
CA ASN A 60 22.36 8.62 -6.28
C ASN A 60 22.48 9.98 -6.99
N ARG A 61 23.68 10.57 -6.94
CA ARG A 61 23.97 11.88 -7.57
C ARG A 61 23.75 11.91 -9.09
N LYS A 62 23.71 10.75 -9.75
CA LYS A 62 23.45 10.64 -11.20
C LYS A 62 21.97 10.75 -11.55
N VAL A 63 21.08 10.61 -10.56
CA VAL A 63 19.63 10.77 -10.75
C VAL A 63 19.23 12.18 -10.36
N PRO A 64 18.77 13.02 -11.30
CA PRO A 64 18.34 14.37 -11.00
C PRO A 64 17.27 14.40 -9.90
N GLY A 65 17.49 15.23 -8.87
CA GLY A 65 16.57 15.36 -7.74
C GLY A 65 16.60 14.21 -6.71
N SER A 66 17.48 13.21 -6.90
CA SER A 66 17.64 12.12 -5.92
C SER A 66 17.92 12.67 -4.53
N PRO A 67 17.12 12.32 -3.51
CA PRO A 67 17.35 12.76 -2.15
C PRO A 67 18.60 12.10 -1.57
N MET A 68 19.34 12.85 -0.77
CA MET A 68 20.58 12.39 -0.15
C MET A 68 20.40 12.17 1.35
N GLY A 69 21.17 11.24 1.91
CA GLY A 69 21.12 10.93 3.33
C GLY A 69 19.86 10.20 3.79
N ILE A 70 19.23 9.45 2.88
CA ILE A 70 18.03 8.65 3.15
C ILE A 70 18.45 7.24 3.56
N ASN A 71 17.89 6.77 4.66
CA ASN A 71 18.00 5.38 5.10
C ASN A 71 16.74 4.62 4.73
N ILE A 72 16.86 3.61 3.85
CA ILE A 72 15.74 2.80 3.37
C ILE A 72 15.88 1.41 3.93
N THR A 73 14.81 0.94 4.58
CA THR A 73 14.66 -0.42 5.06
C THR A 73 13.76 -1.17 4.09
N PRO A 74 14.27 -2.14 3.32
CA PRO A 74 13.45 -3.03 2.50
C PRO A 74 12.77 -4.07 3.38
N TYR A 75 11.48 -4.30 3.13
CA TYR A 75 10.74 -5.39 3.75
C TYR A 75 9.80 -6.04 2.73
N ASP A 76 9.90 -7.35 2.60
CA ASP A 76 8.97 -8.16 1.81
C ASP A 76 8.90 -9.56 2.41
N PRO A 77 7.75 -9.98 2.98
CA PRO A 77 7.62 -11.29 3.62
C PRO A 77 7.75 -12.46 2.65
N ALA A 78 7.62 -12.21 1.33
CA ALA A 78 7.76 -13.23 0.28
C ALA A 78 9.19 -13.37 -0.24
N VAL A 79 10.10 -12.45 0.10
CA VAL A 79 11.49 -12.43 -0.34
C VAL A 79 12.42 -12.74 0.83
N ALA A 80 13.02 -13.92 0.85
CA ALA A 80 13.80 -14.41 2.00
C ALA A 80 14.84 -13.41 2.53
N GLN A 81 15.52 -12.68 1.63
CA GLN A 81 16.51 -11.67 1.99
C GLN A 81 15.91 -10.48 2.79
N PHE A 82 14.63 -10.16 2.57
CA PHE A 82 13.94 -9.01 3.15
C PHE A 82 12.77 -9.40 4.06
N SER A 83 12.65 -10.69 4.43
CA SER A 83 11.52 -11.23 5.20
C SER A 83 11.56 -10.94 6.70
N ASN A 84 12.66 -10.41 7.22
CA ASN A 84 12.75 -10.02 8.63
C ASN A 84 11.82 -8.83 8.90
N LYS A 85 10.86 -9.03 9.80
CA LYS A 85 9.89 -8.02 10.16
C LYS A 85 10.57 -6.74 10.67
N PRO A 86 10.24 -5.54 10.11
CA PRO A 86 10.85 -4.30 10.55
C PRO A 86 10.53 -4.00 12.02
N THR A 87 11.39 -3.21 12.65
CA THR A 87 11.19 -2.73 14.02
C THR A 87 11.31 -1.20 14.05
N GLY A 88 10.57 -0.58 14.96
CA GLY A 88 10.60 0.88 15.16
C GLY A 88 9.63 1.66 14.28
N GLN A 89 9.89 2.96 14.15
CA GLN A 89 9.07 3.92 13.41
C GLN A 89 9.90 4.53 12.28
N TYR A 90 9.22 4.85 11.19
CA TYR A 90 9.80 5.46 10.00
C TYR A 90 9.13 6.79 9.69
N ASP A 91 9.87 7.73 9.12
CA ASP A 91 9.31 9.02 8.70
C ASP A 91 8.31 8.86 7.54
N LEU A 92 8.52 7.85 6.70
CA LEU A 92 7.67 7.51 5.56
C LEU A 92 7.61 5.99 5.37
N VAL A 93 6.42 5.47 5.16
CA VAL A 93 6.21 4.09 4.71
C VAL A 93 5.74 4.13 3.25
N LEU A 94 6.43 3.42 2.39
CA LEU A 94 6.03 3.16 1.01
C LEU A 94 5.37 1.78 0.96
N CYS A 95 4.25 1.68 0.22
CA CYS A 95 3.58 0.41 -0.08
C CYS A 95 3.05 0.52 -1.51
N ILE A 96 3.87 0.08 -2.47
CA ILE A 96 3.67 0.37 -3.89
C ILE A 96 3.33 -0.92 -4.65
N ASP A 97 2.11 -0.99 -5.19
CA ASP A 97 1.57 -2.15 -5.92
C ASP A 97 1.72 -3.46 -5.11
N VAL A 98 1.21 -3.45 -3.87
CA VAL A 98 1.27 -4.56 -2.92
C VAL A 98 -0.11 -5.02 -2.48
N MET A 99 -1.01 -4.08 -2.15
CA MET A 99 -2.26 -4.40 -1.47
C MET A 99 -3.20 -5.25 -2.33
N GLU A 100 -3.18 -5.10 -3.64
CA GLU A 100 -3.92 -5.93 -4.60
C GLU A 100 -3.46 -7.39 -4.62
N HIS A 101 -2.23 -7.66 -4.19
CA HIS A 101 -1.70 -9.03 -4.05
C HIS A 101 -2.10 -9.71 -2.74
N VAL A 102 -2.61 -8.96 -1.78
CA VAL A 102 -3.07 -9.48 -0.49
C VAL A 102 -4.47 -10.10 -0.64
N GLN A 103 -4.73 -11.25 0.00
CA GLN A 103 -6.08 -11.84 0.04
C GLN A 103 -7.05 -10.90 0.76
N GLU A 104 -8.30 -10.84 0.29
CA GLU A 104 -9.32 -9.91 0.79
C GLU A 104 -9.53 -10.01 2.32
N ASP A 105 -9.56 -11.24 2.86
CA ASP A 105 -9.70 -11.49 4.29
C ASP A 105 -8.46 -11.10 5.13
N LYS A 106 -7.34 -10.73 4.48
CA LYS A 106 -6.09 -10.30 5.10
C LYS A 106 -5.79 -8.81 4.93
N VAL A 107 -6.58 -8.10 4.13
CA VAL A 107 -6.35 -6.69 3.84
C VAL A 107 -6.31 -5.84 5.11
N ASP A 108 -7.26 -6.02 6.02
CA ASP A 108 -7.32 -5.22 7.26
C ASP A 108 -6.13 -5.49 8.18
N GLU A 109 -5.65 -6.74 8.24
CA GLU A 109 -4.46 -7.13 9.01
C GLU A 109 -3.20 -6.46 8.45
N VAL A 110 -3.03 -6.49 7.13
CA VAL A 110 -1.85 -5.91 6.45
C VAL A 110 -1.88 -4.38 6.52
N LEU A 111 -3.02 -3.74 6.30
CA LEU A 111 -3.15 -2.29 6.49
C LEU A 111 -2.79 -1.87 7.90
N LYS A 112 -3.33 -2.57 8.90
CA LYS A 112 -2.98 -2.32 10.31
C LYS A 112 -1.48 -2.44 10.54
N ASP A 113 -0.82 -3.45 9.98
CA ASP A 113 0.63 -3.63 10.12
C ASP A 113 1.39 -2.45 9.48
N ILE A 114 1.06 -2.05 8.25
CA ILE A 114 1.66 -0.89 7.56
C ILE A 114 1.60 0.37 8.41
N PHE A 115 0.42 0.70 8.94
CA PHE A 115 0.21 1.92 9.73
C PHE A 115 0.83 1.85 11.14
N THR A 116 1.32 0.69 11.60
CA THR A 116 2.11 0.63 12.85
C THR A 116 3.52 1.18 12.69
N TYR A 117 4.04 1.29 11.47
CA TYR A 117 5.42 1.71 11.22
C TYR A 117 5.59 3.21 10.97
N GLY A 118 4.51 3.95 10.75
CA GLY A 118 4.60 5.40 10.56
C GLY A 118 3.26 6.04 10.22
N ASN A 119 3.17 7.35 10.47
CA ASN A 119 1.97 8.14 10.21
C ASN A 119 1.93 8.77 8.81
N LYS A 120 3.05 8.75 8.07
CA LYS A 120 3.10 9.14 6.68
C LYS A 120 3.22 7.89 5.83
N VAL A 121 2.22 7.64 5.00
CA VAL A 121 2.16 6.45 4.17
C VAL A 121 1.85 6.86 2.73
N PHE A 122 2.61 6.31 1.80
CA PHE A 122 2.36 6.45 0.37
C PHE A 122 2.01 5.07 -0.20
N LEU A 123 0.77 4.91 -0.67
CA LEU A 123 0.29 3.67 -1.24
C LEU A 123 0.00 3.86 -2.72
N THR A 124 0.23 2.80 -3.49
CA THR A 124 -0.39 2.64 -4.81
C THR A 124 -1.14 1.32 -4.84
N ILE A 125 -2.30 1.30 -5.46
CA ILE A 125 -3.18 0.13 -5.50
C ILE A 125 -3.75 -0.03 -6.90
N THR A 126 -3.52 -1.19 -7.50
CA THR A 126 -4.07 -1.52 -8.81
C THR A 126 -5.44 -2.18 -8.67
N CYS A 127 -6.44 -1.55 -9.29
CA CYS A 127 -7.85 -1.94 -9.20
C CYS A 127 -8.33 -2.77 -10.41
N TYR A 128 -7.42 -3.44 -11.11
CA TYR A 128 -7.73 -4.31 -12.25
C TYR A 128 -6.85 -5.57 -12.24
N PRO A 129 -7.22 -6.64 -12.98
CA PRO A 129 -6.46 -7.89 -12.99
C PRO A 129 -5.02 -7.70 -13.49
N ALA A 130 -4.08 -8.39 -12.85
CA ALA A 130 -2.71 -8.51 -13.34
C ALA A 130 -2.68 -9.27 -14.67
N LYS A 131 -1.65 -9.02 -15.48
CA LYS A 131 -1.30 -9.89 -16.60
C LYS A 131 -0.76 -11.25 -16.15
N GLN A 132 -0.29 -11.32 -14.92
CA GLN A 132 0.41 -12.45 -14.32
C GLN A 132 -0.56 -13.46 -13.71
N ILE A 133 -0.35 -14.73 -14.03
CA ILE A 133 -1.03 -15.85 -13.39
C ILE A 133 0.00 -16.59 -12.52
N LEU A 134 -0.37 -16.89 -11.30
CA LEU A 134 0.47 -17.59 -10.32
C LEU A 134 0.47 -19.10 -10.54
N THR A 135 1.33 -19.83 -9.84
CA THR A 135 1.50 -21.28 -9.99
C THR A 135 0.25 -22.08 -9.64
N ASN A 136 -0.63 -21.53 -8.81
CA ASN A 136 -1.93 -22.11 -8.47
C ASN A 136 -3.06 -21.79 -9.46
N GLY A 137 -2.75 -21.13 -10.59
CA GLY A 137 -3.71 -20.76 -11.64
C GLY A 137 -4.54 -19.50 -11.32
N LYS A 138 -4.34 -18.86 -10.17
CA LYS A 138 -5.04 -17.61 -9.82
C LYS A 138 -4.32 -16.38 -10.40
N ASN A 139 -5.08 -15.30 -10.58
CA ASN A 139 -4.50 -14.01 -10.92
C ASN A 139 -3.58 -13.52 -9.80
N ALA A 140 -2.47 -12.86 -10.14
CA ALA A 140 -1.56 -12.33 -9.13
C ALA A 140 -2.19 -11.24 -8.26
N HIS A 141 -3.17 -10.48 -8.78
CA HIS A 141 -4.01 -9.61 -7.97
C HIS A 141 -5.13 -10.43 -7.34
N TYR A 142 -4.99 -10.76 -6.06
CA TYR A 142 -5.99 -11.50 -5.29
C TYR A 142 -7.21 -10.64 -4.93
N THR A 143 -7.01 -9.34 -4.69
CA THR A 143 -8.07 -8.41 -4.28
C THR A 143 -8.23 -7.32 -5.33
N ILE A 144 -9.16 -7.56 -6.27
CA ILE A 144 -9.51 -6.61 -7.31
C ILE A 144 -10.81 -5.92 -6.90
N LYS A 145 -10.67 -4.69 -6.38
CA LYS A 145 -11.79 -3.87 -5.90
C LYS A 145 -11.68 -2.46 -6.48
N ASN A 146 -12.81 -1.75 -6.52
CA ASN A 146 -12.83 -0.35 -6.95
C ASN A 146 -12.21 0.58 -5.88
N PRO A 147 -11.85 1.83 -6.24
CA PRO A 147 -11.27 2.79 -5.29
C PRO A 147 -12.14 3.05 -4.05
N GLU A 148 -13.47 3.04 -4.18
CA GLU A 148 -14.41 3.29 -3.08
C GLU A 148 -14.29 2.22 -1.99
N TRP A 149 -14.18 0.96 -2.38
CA TRP A 149 -13.96 -0.15 -1.44
C TRP A 149 -12.65 0.03 -0.66
N TRP A 150 -11.57 0.42 -1.34
CA TRP A 150 -10.28 0.67 -0.69
C TRP A 150 -10.33 1.88 0.25
N LYS A 151 -11.03 2.95 -0.16
CA LYS A 151 -11.24 4.13 0.70
C LYS A 151 -11.95 3.76 1.99
N GLU A 152 -12.97 2.86 1.94
CA GLU A 152 -13.63 2.37 3.15
C GLU A 152 -12.66 1.60 4.07
N LYS A 153 -11.80 0.75 3.51
CA LYS A 153 -10.76 0.03 4.28
C LYS A 153 -9.74 0.95 4.94
N LEU A 154 -9.48 2.09 4.35
CA LEU A 154 -8.52 3.08 4.83
C LEU A 154 -9.10 4.08 5.84
N LYS A 155 -10.43 4.18 5.98
CA LYS A 155 -11.09 5.08 6.93
C LYS A 155 -10.59 4.98 8.38
N PRO A 156 -10.31 3.79 8.94
CA PRO A 156 -9.88 3.69 10.34
C PRO A 156 -8.53 4.35 10.65
N TYR A 157 -7.74 4.63 9.62
CA TYR A 157 -6.37 5.12 9.81
C TYR A 157 -6.33 6.64 9.82
N ASP A 158 -5.79 7.20 10.91
CA ASP A 158 -5.46 8.61 11.02
C ASP A 158 -4.06 8.85 10.47
N GLY A 159 -3.86 9.95 9.78
CA GLY A 159 -2.53 10.35 9.37
C GLY A 159 -2.45 11.01 8.01
N ASN A 160 -1.24 11.42 7.67
CA ASN A 160 -0.92 11.96 6.36
C ASN A 160 -0.57 10.80 5.42
N TYR A 161 -1.58 10.22 4.77
CA TYR A 161 -1.32 9.23 3.74
C TYR A 161 -1.85 9.71 2.38
N ILE A 162 -1.20 9.21 1.35
CA ILE A 162 -1.57 9.42 -0.05
C ILE A 162 -1.78 8.06 -0.66
N VAL A 163 -2.89 7.89 -1.35
CA VAL A 163 -3.18 6.68 -2.12
C VAL A 163 -3.36 7.05 -3.58
N ILE A 164 -2.70 6.31 -4.47
CA ILE A 164 -2.92 6.40 -5.90
C ILE A 164 -3.59 5.12 -6.35
N PHE A 165 -4.84 5.25 -6.80
CA PHE A 165 -5.58 4.14 -7.40
C PHE A 165 -5.33 4.09 -8.90
N GLN A 166 -4.95 2.93 -9.40
CA GLN A 166 -4.80 2.65 -10.81
C GLN A 166 -6.05 1.91 -11.31
N THR A 167 -6.77 2.48 -12.26
CA THR A 167 -7.99 1.89 -12.83
C THR A 167 -7.88 1.77 -14.34
N LYS A 168 -8.65 0.86 -14.93
CA LYS A 168 -8.84 0.75 -16.38
C LYS A 168 -10.28 1.07 -16.76
N PRO A 169 -10.52 1.62 -17.97
CA PRO A 169 -11.89 1.82 -18.46
C PRO A 169 -12.67 0.50 -18.50
N GLU A 170 -13.96 0.53 -18.12
CA GLU A 170 -14.84 -0.65 -18.11
C GLU A 170 -14.97 -1.33 -19.50
N ARG A 171 -14.80 -0.58 -20.58
CA ARG A 171 -14.92 -1.07 -21.96
C ARG A 171 -13.63 -1.67 -22.53
N GLY A 172 -12.62 -1.91 -21.67
CA GLY A 172 -11.32 -2.38 -22.11
C GLY A 172 -10.45 -1.27 -22.70
N GLY A 173 -9.16 -1.48 -22.71
CA GLY A 173 -8.14 -0.54 -23.21
C GLY A 173 -6.88 -0.65 -22.39
N ASP A 174 -5.76 -0.21 -22.95
CA ASP A 174 -4.46 -0.22 -22.27
C ASP A 174 -4.20 1.06 -21.45
N VAL A 175 -5.11 2.03 -21.51
CA VAL A 175 -4.98 3.29 -20.76
C VAL A 175 -5.27 3.03 -19.29
N VAL A 176 -4.28 3.33 -18.44
CA VAL A 176 -4.41 3.29 -16.98
C VAL A 176 -4.73 4.70 -16.50
N ASN A 177 -5.89 4.85 -15.84
CA ASN A 177 -6.24 6.08 -15.15
C ASN A 177 -5.67 6.03 -13.74
N LYS A 178 -5.14 7.17 -13.26
CA LYS A 178 -4.61 7.31 -11.90
C LYS A 178 -5.44 8.34 -11.15
N GLU A 179 -6.00 7.92 -10.02
CA GLU A 179 -6.70 8.79 -9.08
C GLU A 179 -5.87 8.92 -7.81
N GLU A 180 -5.44 10.14 -7.48
CA GLU A 180 -4.80 10.44 -6.21
C GLU A 180 -5.86 10.79 -5.18
N TRP A 181 -5.83 10.14 -4.02
CA TRP A 181 -6.70 10.41 -2.90
C TRP A 181 -5.90 10.71 -1.63
N LYS A 182 -6.25 11.83 -1.00
CA LYS A 182 -5.69 12.27 0.28
C LYS A 182 -6.86 12.53 1.23
N PRO A 183 -7.04 11.73 2.29
CA PRO A 183 -8.04 12.05 3.29
C PRO A 183 -7.62 13.34 3.99
N ASN A 184 -8.50 14.33 4.03
CA ASN A 184 -8.26 15.50 4.85
C ASN A 184 -8.80 15.27 6.28
N LYS A 185 -8.26 15.99 7.27
CA LYS A 185 -8.71 15.89 8.66
C LYS A 185 -10.22 16.08 8.81
N THR A 186 -10.81 17.00 8.04
CA THR A 186 -12.25 17.28 8.05
C THR A 186 -13.07 16.11 7.54
N THR A 187 -12.58 15.35 6.55
CA THR A 187 -13.22 14.13 6.04
C THR A 187 -13.18 13.04 7.09
N ILE A 188 -12.03 12.84 7.75
CA ILE A 188 -11.84 11.86 8.81
C ILE A 188 -12.75 12.17 10.02
N GLU A 189 -12.84 13.42 10.45
CA GLU A 189 -13.71 13.84 11.55
C GLU A 189 -15.20 13.62 11.22
N LYS A 190 -15.63 13.93 9.99
CA LYS A 190 -17.00 13.66 9.53
C LYS A 190 -17.32 12.15 9.48
N LEU A 191 -16.38 11.34 9.02
CA LEU A 191 -16.55 9.89 8.94
C LEU A 191 -16.67 9.28 10.35
N LYS A 192 -15.78 9.65 11.27
CA LYS A 192 -15.82 9.22 12.69
C LYS A 192 -17.10 9.66 13.40
N LYS A 193 -17.65 10.83 13.08
CA LYS A 193 -18.90 11.30 13.65
C LYS A 193 -20.10 10.50 13.16
N ASN A 194 -20.09 10.11 11.87
CA ASN A 194 -21.14 9.26 11.29
C ASN A 194 -21.12 7.83 11.86
N ASP A 195 -19.93 7.26 12.08
CA ASP A 195 -19.80 5.91 12.66
C ASP A 195 -20.26 5.89 14.12
N LYS A 196 -19.95 6.93 14.93
CA LYS A 196 -20.47 7.05 16.30
C LYS A 196 -22.00 7.17 16.33
N THR A 197 -22.60 7.91 15.41
CA THR A 197 -24.06 8.07 15.33
C THR A 197 -24.75 6.76 14.94
N LEU A 198 -24.12 5.93 14.11
CA LEU A 198 -24.61 4.59 13.76
C LEU A 198 -24.53 3.61 14.94
N ASP A 199 -23.45 3.64 15.71
CA ASP A 199 -23.28 2.80 16.90
C ASP A 199 -24.28 3.16 18.01
N GLU A 200 -24.50 4.47 18.23
CA GLU A 200 -25.51 4.96 19.19
C GLU A 200 -26.93 4.57 18.77
N THR A 201 -27.25 4.69 17.48
CA THR A 201 -28.56 4.28 16.93
C THR A 201 -28.80 2.77 17.01
N GLN A 202 -27.76 1.96 16.85
CA GLN A 202 -27.84 0.51 17.01
C GLN A 202 -28.01 0.10 18.48
N LYS A 203 -27.35 0.78 19.42
CA LYS A 203 -27.55 0.58 20.86
C LYS A 203 -28.97 0.92 21.31
N GLU A 204 -29.50 2.08 20.93
CA GLU A 204 -30.86 2.50 21.24
C GLU A 204 -31.91 1.49 20.70
N LYS A 205 -31.70 0.97 19.46
CA LYS A 205 -32.58 -0.08 18.91
C LYS A 205 -32.49 -1.38 19.65
N THR A 206 -31.34 -1.76 20.19
CA THR A 206 -31.17 -3.00 20.95
C THR A 206 -31.77 -2.87 22.35
N GLU A 207 -31.71 -1.67 22.96
CA GLU A 207 -32.35 -1.38 24.25
C GLU A 207 -33.88 -1.39 24.14
N LEU A 208 -34.44 -0.82 23.06
CA LEU A 208 -35.89 -0.82 22.80
C LEU A 208 -36.49 -2.20 22.44
N LEU A 209 -35.68 -3.17 22.12
CA LEU A 209 -36.11 -4.54 21.81
C LEU A 209 -36.03 -5.48 23.02
N ASN A 210 -35.47 -5.02 24.16
CA ASN A 210 -35.29 -5.81 25.39
C ASN A 210 -36.20 -5.34 26.55
N ASP A 211 -37.02 -4.29 26.32
CA ASP A 211 -38.12 -3.86 27.18
C ASP A 211 -39.48 -4.38 26.63
#